data_ce0a30aed1decb1b90a25bdc8ef4113c
#
_entry.id   ce0a30aed1decb1b90a25bdc8ef4113c
#
_cell.length_a   1.000
_cell.length_b   1.000
_cell.length_c   1.000
_cell.angle_alpha   90.00
_cell.angle_beta   90.00
_cell.angle_gamma   90.00
#
_symmetry.space_group_name_H-M   'P 1'
#
loop_
_entity.id
_entity.type
_entity.pdbx_description
1 polymer ?
#
loop_
_entity_poly.entity_id
_entity_poly.type
_entity_poly.pdbx_seq_one_letter_code
_entity_poly.pdbx_strand_id
1 'polypeptide(L)'
;MRRHPRNPPIRLTRRGRVVLFCLLLAMAGGLFTLVGVPGQAADPPGPAPVVIVQPGDTLWDIATRHSGVRRRDATIEEIRRLNHLDGYSVDAGQRLTLPRQR
;
A
#
# COMPACT_ATOMS: atom_id res chain seq x y z
N MET A 1 42.32 16.48 56.27
CA MET A 1 41.24 16.97 55.40
C MET A 1 41.33 16.28 54.05
N ARG A 2 40.46 15.38 53.77
CA ARG A 2 40.40 14.73 52.45
C ARG A 2 39.63 15.64 51.49
N ARG A 3 40.30 16.24 50.54
CA ARG A 3 39.65 16.98 49.46
C ARG A 3 38.99 16.00 48.51
N HIS A 4 37.68 15.97 48.51
CA HIS A 4 36.93 15.26 47.47
C HIS A 4 37.22 15.90 46.11
N PRO A 5 37.63 15.14 45.12
CA PRO A 5 37.73 15.69 43.76
C PRO A 5 36.31 16.01 43.32
N ARG A 6 36.02 17.29 43.16
CA ARG A 6 34.82 17.73 42.48
C ARG A 6 34.98 17.35 40.99
N ASN A 7 34.33 16.31 40.57
CA ASN A 7 34.21 16.01 39.15
C ASN A 7 33.61 17.24 38.46
N PRO A 8 34.29 17.84 37.48
CA PRO A 8 33.70 18.93 36.74
C PRO A 8 32.47 18.46 36.03
N PRO A 9 31.40 19.24 35.97
CA PRO A 9 30.22 18.86 35.23
C PRO A 9 30.61 18.69 33.75
N ILE A 10 30.28 17.54 33.20
CA ILE A 10 30.49 17.27 31.78
C ILE A 10 29.63 18.25 31.00
N ARG A 11 30.23 19.33 30.53
CA ARG A 11 29.56 20.27 29.63
C ARG A 11 29.65 19.72 28.23
N LEU A 12 28.58 19.16 27.74
CA LEU A 12 28.44 18.79 26.34
C LEU A 12 28.54 20.08 25.49
N THR A 13 29.55 20.15 24.68
CA THR A 13 29.70 21.24 23.71
C THR A 13 28.57 21.15 22.68
N ARG A 14 28.22 22.24 22.01
CA ARG A 14 27.19 22.24 20.95
C ARG A 14 27.45 21.16 19.90
N ARG A 15 28.71 20.91 19.56
CA ARG A 15 29.12 19.83 18.63
C ARG A 15 28.85 18.44 19.19
N GLY A 16 29.13 18.20 20.47
CA GLY A 16 28.81 16.91 21.12
C GLY A 16 27.32 16.65 21.19
N ARG A 17 26.49 17.65 21.40
CA ARG A 17 25.04 17.54 21.43
C ARG A 17 24.47 17.21 20.04
N VAL A 18 25.01 17.80 18.99
CA VAL A 18 24.64 17.52 17.60
C VAL A 18 25.01 16.08 17.21
N VAL A 19 26.22 15.64 17.56
CA VAL A 19 26.68 14.26 17.29
C VAL A 19 25.81 13.25 18.04
N LEU A 20 25.49 13.51 19.30
CA LEU A 20 24.58 12.64 20.08
C LEU A 20 23.18 12.56 19.47
N PHE A 21 22.67 13.70 19.02
CA PHE A 21 21.35 13.76 18.38
C PHE A 21 21.33 13.02 17.03
N CYS A 22 22.38 13.14 16.23
CA CYS A 22 22.55 12.38 14.98
C CYS A 22 22.66 10.88 15.23
N LEU A 23 23.38 10.46 16.28
CA LEU A 23 23.47 9.05 16.66
C LEU A 23 22.13 8.47 17.12
N LEU A 24 21.36 9.23 17.90
CA LEU A 24 20.02 8.83 18.33
C LEU A 24 19.06 8.72 17.15
N LEU A 25 19.14 9.67 16.20
CA LEU A 25 18.34 9.60 14.97
C LEU A 25 18.72 8.41 14.09
N ALA A 26 20.01 8.11 13.97
CA ALA A 26 20.48 6.95 13.21
C ALA A 26 20.03 5.63 13.83
N MET A 27 20.07 5.53 15.17
CA MET A 27 19.56 4.36 15.88
C MET A 27 18.04 4.23 15.76
N ALA A 28 17.30 5.32 15.86
CA ALA A 28 15.86 5.33 15.68
C ALA A 28 15.45 4.93 14.25
N GLY A 29 16.17 5.46 13.25
CA GLY A 29 15.97 5.09 11.85
C GLY A 29 16.30 3.63 11.56
N GLY A 30 17.38 3.10 12.13
CA GLY A 30 17.76 1.69 12.01
C GLY A 30 16.76 0.74 12.65
N LEU A 31 16.19 1.12 13.78
CA LEU A 31 15.15 0.31 14.47
C LEU A 31 13.84 0.32 13.69
N PHE A 32 13.54 1.41 12.99
CA PHE A 32 12.33 1.53 12.17
C PHE A 32 12.37 0.64 10.93
N THR A 33 13.56 0.36 10.40
CA THR A 33 13.72 -0.55 9.24
C THR A 33 13.66 -2.03 9.64
N LEU A 34 13.92 -2.37 10.90
CA LEU A 34 13.81 -3.74 11.42
C LEU A 34 12.37 -4.13 11.81
N VAL A 35 11.55 -3.15 12.15
CA VAL A 35 10.12 -3.35 12.29
C VAL A 35 9.52 -3.16 10.90
N GLY A 36 9.53 -4.21 10.10
CA GLY A 36 8.83 -4.21 8.82
C GLY A 36 7.42 -3.69 9.02
N VAL A 37 6.99 -2.76 8.20
CA VAL A 37 5.63 -2.23 8.23
C VAL A 37 4.67 -3.41 8.12
N PRO A 38 3.91 -3.76 9.17
CA PRO A 38 2.94 -4.83 9.06
C PRO A 38 1.88 -4.39 8.05
N GLY A 39 1.76 -5.10 6.95
CA GLY A 39 0.75 -4.84 5.93
C GLY A 39 1.26 -4.76 4.50
N GLN A 40 2.58 -4.80 4.28
CA GLN A 40 3.15 -4.88 2.93
C GLN A 40 3.90 -6.19 2.65
N ALA A 41 3.89 -7.14 3.57
CA ALA A 41 4.09 -8.52 3.18
C ALA A 41 2.87 -8.86 2.31
N ALA A 42 3.03 -8.71 1.02
CA ALA A 42 1.99 -9.09 0.09
C ALA A 42 1.64 -10.55 0.35
N ASP A 43 0.43 -10.79 0.85
CA ASP A 43 -0.18 -12.09 0.65
C ASP A 43 -0.02 -12.42 -0.83
N PRO A 44 0.41 -13.65 -1.18
CA PRO A 44 0.48 -14.01 -2.58
C PRO A 44 -0.84 -13.67 -3.21
N PRO A 45 -0.83 -12.96 -4.36
CA PRO A 45 -2.07 -12.48 -4.97
C PRO A 45 -2.98 -13.68 -5.17
N GLY A 46 -4.09 -13.71 -4.43
CA GLY A 46 -5.15 -14.68 -4.62
C GLY A 46 -5.67 -14.64 -6.05
N PRO A 47 -6.47 -15.62 -6.47
CA PRO A 47 -7.06 -15.63 -7.81
C PRO A 47 -7.83 -14.32 -8.04
N ALA A 48 -7.77 -13.78 -9.27
CA ALA A 48 -8.53 -12.60 -9.65
C ALA A 48 -10.03 -12.87 -9.46
N PRO A 49 -10.82 -11.90 -8.97
CA PRO A 49 -12.26 -12.09 -8.82
C PRO A 49 -12.90 -12.31 -10.19
N VAL A 50 -13.86 -13.21 -10.24
CA VAL A 50 -14.63 -13.54 -11.44
C VAL A 50 -16.10 -13.29 -11.18
N VAL A 51 -16.78 -12.67 -12.12
CA VAL A 51 -18.23 -12.45 -12.08
C VAL A 51 -18.89 -13.14 -13.29
N ILE A 52 -20.10 -13.60 -13.08
CA ILE A 52 -20.94 -14.09 -14.18
C ILE A 52 -21.94 -12.99 -14.55
N VAL A 53 -21.97 -12.64 -15.84
CA VAL A 53 -22.86 -11.61 -16.35
C VAL A 53 -24.31 -12.11 -16.24
N GLN A 54 -25.14 -11.32 -15.57
CA GLN A 54 -26.57 -11.59 -15.45
C GLN A 54 -27.34 -11.04 -16.67
N PRO A 55 -28.51 -11.61 -17.00
CA PRO A 55 -29.34 -11.03 -18.06
C PRO A 55 -29.64 -9.54 -17.78
N GLY A 56 -29.39 -8.68 -18.76
CA GLY A 56 -29.55 -7.23 -18.63
C GLY A 56 -28.36 -6.47 -18.06
N ASP A 57 -27.31 -7.14 -17.60
CA ASP A 57 -26.11 -6.49 -17.12
C ASP A 57 -25.29 -5.89 -18.27
N THR A 58 -24.75 -4.71 -18.02
CA THR A 58 -23.77 -4.05 -18.89
C THR A 58 -22.40 -4.00 -18.21
N LEU A 59 -21.35 -3.75 -19.01
CA LEU A 59 -20.00 -3.54 -18.43
C LEU A 59 -19.99 -2.35 -17.46
N TRP A 60 -20.78 -1.33 -17.70
CA TRP A 60 -20.90 -0.17 -16.81
C TRP A 60 -21.50 -0.55 -15.47
N ASP A 61 -22.53 -1.38 -15.46
CA ASP A 61 -23.15 -1.88 -14.22
C ASP A 61 -22.16 -2.72 -13.41
N ILE A 62 -21.48 -3.63 -14.06
CA ILE A 62 -20.50 -4.51 -13.44
C ILE A 62 -19.32 -3.68 -12.88
N ALA A 63 -18.77 -2.76 -13.66
CA ALA A 63 -17.69 -1.89 -13.23
C ALA A 63 -18.11 -0.99 -12.08
N THR A 64 -19.30 -0.43 -12.11
CA THR A 64 -19.83 0.43 -11.04
C THR A 64 -19.99 -0.34 -9.73
N ARG A 65 -20.54 -1.56 -9.78
CA ARG A 65 -20.67 -2.41 -8.59
C ARG A 65 -19.32 -2.82 -8.02
N HIS A 66 -18.34 -3.00 -8.88
CA HIS A 66 -17.00 -3.45 -8.46
C HIS A 66 -16.12 -2.33 -7.90
N SER A 67 -16.07 -1.18 -8.54
CA SER A 67 -15.11 -0.11 -8.22
C SER A 67 -15.73 1.24 -7.90
N GLY A 68 -17.05 1.36 -7.99
CA GLY A 68 -17.76 2.62 -7.82
C GLY A 68 -17.70 3.53 -9.05
N VAL A 69 -18.49 4.59 -9.01
CA VAL A 69 -18.71 5.50 -10.15
C VAL A 69 -17.42 6.22 -10.57
N ARG A 70 -16.57 6.59 -9.63
CA ARG A 70 -15.35 7.38 -9.90
C ARG A 70 -14.31 6.64 -10.71
N ARG A 71 -14.24 5.31 -10.56
CA ARG A 71 -13.26 4.47 -11.25
C ARG A 71 -13.87 3.63 -12.35
N ARG A 72 -15.14 3.82 -12.62
CA ARG A 72 -15.91 3.01 -13.56
C ARG A 72 -15.23 2.90 -14.93
N ASP A 73 -14.86 4.01 -15.53
CA ASP A 73 -14.32 4.04 -16.89
C ASP A 73 -12.95 3.33 -16.97
N ALA A 74 -12.08 3.58 -15.99
CA ALA A 74 -10.80 2.87 -15.90
C ALA A 74 -10.99 1.37 -15.69
N THR A 75 -11.97 0.99 -14.85
CA THR A 75 -12.31 -0.40 -14.58
C THR A 75 -12.86 -1.11 -15.82
N ILE A 76 -13.70 -0.44 -16.62
CA ILE A 76 -14.21 -0.99 -17.88
C ILE A 76 -13.07 -1.33 -18.82
N GLU A 77 -12.13 -0.42 -19.03
CA GLU A 77 -10.98 -0.66 -19.90
C GLU A 77 -10.10 -1.80 -19.40
N GLU A 78 -9.93 -1.91 -18.10
CA GLU A 78 -9.17 -3.00 -17.49
C GLU A 78 -9.89 -4.35 -17.62
N ILE A 79 -11.21 -4.40 -17.43
CA ILE A 79 -12.03 -5.60 -17.67
C ILE A 79 -11.91 -6.04 -19.12
N ARG A 80 -12.02 -5.11 -20.06
CA ARG A 80 -11.88 -5.41 -21.50
C ARG A 80 -10.52 -6.04 -21.80
N ARG A 81 -9.47 -5.46 -21.29
CA ARG A 81 -8.11 -5.98 -21.47
C ARG A 81 -7.91 -7.36 -20.88
N LEU A 82 -8.37 -7.56 -19.63
CA LEU A 82 -8.24 -8.84 -18.91
C LEU A 82 -9.00 -9.99 -19.60
N ASN A 83 -10.10 -9.68 -20.26
CA ASN A 83 -10.97 -10.66 -20.88
C ASN A 83 -10.87 -10.70 -22.42
N HIS A 84 -9.92 -9.94 -22.98
CA HIS A 84 -9.70 -9.85 -24.44
C HIS A 84 -10.98 -9.48 -25.21
N LEU A 85 -11.75 -8.52 -24.69
CA LEU A 85 -12.98 -8.05 -25.32
C LEU A 85 -12.69 -7.02 -26.41
N ASP A 86 -13.23 -7.23 -27.61
CA ASP A 86 -13.08 -6.30 -28.72
C ASP A 86 -13.96 -5.05 -28.56
N GLY A 87 -15.07 -5.15 -27.86
CA GLY A 87 -16.02 -4.08 -27.64
C GLY A 87 -16.50 -4.02 -26.19
N TYR A 88 -17.60 -3.33 -25.98
CA TYR A 88 -18.21 -3.13 -24.66
C TYR A 88 -19.39 -4.08 -24.41
N SER A 89 -19.72 -4.93 -25.39
CA SER A 89 -20.83 -5.89 -25.27
C SER A 89 -20.40 -7.11 -24.45
N VAL A 90 -21.29 -7.56 -23.60
CA VAL A 90 -21.15 -8.78 -22.82
C VAL A 90 -22.44 -9.58 -22.91
N ASP A 91 -22.34 -10.89 -22.87
CA ASP A 91 -23.47 -11.80 -22.96
C ASP A 91 -23.84 -12.34 -21.57
N ALA A 92 -25.12 -12.57 -21.36
CA ALA A 92 -25.60 -13.22 -20.16
C ALA A 92 -24.98 -14.62 -19.99
N GLY A 93 -24.49 -14.93 -18.81
CA GLY A 93 -23.78 -16.17 -18.52
C GLY A 93 -22.28 -16.13 -18.84
N GLN A 94 -21.78 -15.07 -19.45
CA GLN A 94 -20.36 -14.88 -19.71
C GLN A 94 -19.58 -14.71 -18.41
N ARG A 95 -18.42 -15.34 -18.33
CA ARG A 95 -17.48 -15.16 -17.21
C ARG A 95 -16.56 -13.99 -17.52
N LEU A 96 -16.48 -13.04 -16.58
CA LEU A 96 -15.57 -11.91 -16.65
C LEU A 96 -14.60 -11.92 -15.49
N THR A 97 -13.33 -11.84 -15.81
CA THR A 97 -12.27 -11.60 -14.82
C THR A 97 -12.25 -10.12 -14.50
N LEU A 98 -12.35 -9.79 -13.22
CA LEU A 98 -12.34 -8.41 -12.74
C LEU A 98 -10.93 -8.01 -12.27
N PRO A 99 -10.58 -6.73 -12.38
CA PRO A 99 -9.33 -6.23 -11.81
C PRO A 99 -9.38 -6.32 -10.29
N ARG A 100 -8.23 -6.52 -9.69
CA ARG A 100 -8.11 -6.48 -8.23
C ARG A 100 -8.27 -5.05 -7.74
N GLN A 101 -9.06 -4.89 -6.69
CA GLN A 101 -9.11 -3.62 -5.98
C GLN A 101 -7.82 -3.45 -5.17
N ARG A 102 -7.19 -2.34 -5.38
CA ARG A 102 -6.03 -1.92 -4.60
C ARG A 102 -6.47 -0.98 -3.48
#